data_21cab2a936170628b39a09cefc3451c4
#
_entry.id   21cab2a936170628b39a09cefc3451c4
#
_cell.length_a   1.000
_cell.length_b   1.000
_cell.length_c   1.000
_cell.angle_alpha   90.00
_cell.angle_beta   90.00
_cell.angle_gamma   90.00
#
_symmetry.space_group_name_H-M   'P 1'
#
loop_
_entity.id
_entity.type
_entity.pdbx_description
1 polymer ?
#
loop_
_entity_poly.entity_id
_entity_poly.type
_entity_poly.pdbx_seq_one_letter_code
_entity_poly.pdbx_strand_id
1 'polypeptide(L)'
;MKSVKIGKYELKYPIIQGGMGLGISWDRLAGNVSLNGGLGVISSVGTGYYENGKYANKLINNKPFGSENFYSGNALKAIVANARKICGDLPIGVNIMYASNDFQRTAKDACEAGANIIICGAGLPTNLPEFTADFSDVALMPIVSSAKALRIICRRWTTRYNRLPDGVVLEGPLSGGHQGFTYEQCLDPNYQLENLIPQVKEEIKQWGDFPLLSLIHI
;
A
#
# COMPACT_ATOMS: atom_id res chain seq x y z
N MET A 1 -19.29 -12.57 -4.52
CA MET A 1 -18.02 -12.12 -5.14
C MET A 1 -17.03 -13.27 -5.08
N LYS A 2 -16.13 -13.40 -6.06
CA LYS A 2 -15.07 -14.42 -6.00
C LYS A 2 -13.98 -13.91 -5.04
N SER A 3 -13.31 -14.84 -4.32
CA SER A 3 -12.12 -14.53 -3.53
C SER A 3 -10.98 -14.03 -4.45
N VAL A 4 -10.01 -13.35 -3.86
CA VAL A 4 -8.77 -12.95 -4.56
C VAL A 4 -7.57 -13.40 -3.75
N LYS A 5 -6.54 -13.89 -4.45
CA LYS A 5 -5.29 -14.32 -3.85
C LYS A 5 -4.19 -13.31 -4.16
N ILE A 6 -3.48 -12.85 -3.13
CA ILE A 6 -2.35 -11.92 -3.21
C ILE A 6 -1.15 -12.62 -2.56
N GLY A 7 -0.18 -13.03 -3.37
CA GLY A 7 0.87 -13.93 -2.90
C GLY A 7 0.27 -15.21 -2.31
N LYS A 8 0.57 -15.50 -1.04
CA LYS A 8 0.00 -16.65 -0.32
C LYS A 8 -1.33 -16.34 0.39
N TYR A 9 -1.74 -15.08 0.46
CA TYR A 9 -2.90 -14.64 1.22
C TYR A 9 -4.16 -14.62 0.38
N GLU A 10 -5.23 -15.24 0.88
CA GLU A 10 -6.53 -15.24 0.25
C GLU A 10 -7.50 -14.31 0.99
N LEU A 11 -8.11 -13.39 0.25
CA LEU A 11 -9.16 -12.50 0.74
C LEU A 11 -10.51 -13.06 0.34
N LYS A 12 -11.43 -13.17 1.30
CA LYS A 12 -12.80 -13.62 1.06
C LYS A 12 -13.52 -12.73 0.05
N TYR A 13 -13.29 -11.44 0.12
CA TYR A 13 -13.82 -10.44 -0.80
C TYR A 13 -12.68 -9.70 -1.48
N PRO A 14 -12.76 -9.41 -2.78
CA PRO A 14 -11.73 -8.66 -3.52
C PRO A 14 -11.83 -7.15 -3.22
N ILE A 15 -11.84 -6.80 -1.93
CA ILE A 15 -11.98 -5.43 -1.44
C ILE A 15 -10.76 -5.10 -0.59
N ILE A 16 -10.07 -4.03 -0.99
CA ILE A 16 -8.94 -3.47 -0.25
C ILE A 16 -9.31 -2.09 0.25
N GLN A 17 -9.18 -1.87 1.54
CA GLN A 17 -9.37 -0.55 2.12
C GLN A 17 -8.18 0.35 1.75
N GLY A 18 -8.44 1.60 1.36
CA GLY A 18 -7.40 2.58 1.10
C GLY A 18 -6.63 2.98 2.36
N GLY A 19 -5.31 3.18 2.21
CA GLY A 19 -4.43 3.63 3.30
C GLY A 19 -4.54 5.14 3.52
N MET A 20 -5.54 5.59 4.28
CA MET A 20 -5.76 6.99 4.62
C MET A 20 -4.94 7.38 5.85
N GLY A 21 -4.14 8.45 5.72
CA GLY A 21 -3.23 8.93 6.76
C GLY A 21 -3.90 9.58 7.95
N LEU A 22 -3.07 10.01 8.88
CA LEU A 22 -3.41 10.82 10.04
C LEU A 22 -4.53 10.23 10.93
N GLY A 23 -4.39 8.95 11.27
CA GLY A 23 -5.27 8.33 12.26
C GLY A 23 -6.56 7.70 11.73
N ILE A 24 -6.84 7.82 10.42
CA ILE A 24 -8.06 7.24 9.84
C ILE A 24 -7.88 5.73 9.62
N SER A 25 -6.89 5.34 8.83
CA SER A 25 -6.59 3.93 8.54
C SER A 25 -5.57 3.36 9.51
N TRP A 26 -5.96 3.21 10.77
CA TRP A 26 -5.17 2.55 11.79
C TRP A 26 -5.85 1.27 12.27
N ASP A 27 -5.48 0.80 13.47
CA ASP A 27 -5.83 -0.49 14.06
C ASP A 27 -7.32 -0.84 13.98
N ARG A 28 -8.19 0.10 14.38
CA ARG A 28 -9.64 -0.16 14.46
C ARG A 28 -10.26 -0.37 13.08
N LEU A 29 -9.98 0.52 12.13
CA LEU A 29 -10.55 0.40 10.79
C LEU A 29 -9.96 -0.80 10.06
N ALA A 30 -8.63 -0.91 10.00
CA ALA A 30 -7.96 -2.00 9.29
C ALA A 30 -8.32 -3.37 9.91
N GLY A 31 -8.30 -3.49 11.24
CA GLY A 31 -8.67 -4.73 11.91
C GLY A 31 -10.09 -5.17 11.60
N ASN A 32 -11.06 -4.24 11.61
CA ASN A 32 -12.45 -4.58 11.29
C ASN A 32 -12.68 -4.90 9.82
N VAL A 33 -11.99 -4.25 8.88
CA VAL A 33 -12.07 -4.59 7.45
C VAL A 33 -11.55 -6.01 7.22
N SER A 34 -10.40 -6.35 7.80
CA SER A 34 -9.86 -7.71 7.71
C SER A 34 -10.77 -8.74 8.36
N LEU A 35 -11.32 -8.46 9.55
CA LEU A 35 -12.27 -9.33 10.24
C LEU A 35 -13.49 -9.67 9.37
N ASN A 36 -13.92 -8.73 8.52
CA ASN A 36 -15.06 -8.90 7.63
C ASN A 36 -14.69 -9.43 6.24
N GLY A 37 -13.45 -9.86 6.03
CA GLY A 37 -13.03 -10.61 4.84
C GLY A 37 -12.48 -9.79 3.68
N GLY A 38 -12.31 -8.48 3.85
CA GLY A 38 -11.50 -7.64 2.96
C GLY A 38 -10.04 -7.60 3.38
N LEU A 39 -9.22 -6.74 2.77
CA LEU A 39 -7.90 -6.39 3.26
C LEU A 39 -7.96 -5.05 3.99
N GLY A 40 -7.83 -5.08 5.30
CA GLY A 40 -7.61 -3.89 6.10
C GLY A 40 -6.18 -3.39 5.90
N VAL A 41 -6.03 -2.10 5.61
CA VAL A 41 -4.74 -1.49 5.30
C VAL A 41 -4.43 -0.35 6.27
N ILE A 42 -3.33 -0.50 6.98
CA ILE A 42 -2.82 0.53 7.90
C ILE A 42 -1.98 1.53 7.10
N SER A 43 -2.26 2.81 7.27
CA SER A 43 -1.40 3.86 6.74
C SER A 43 -0.20 4.07 7.64
N SER A 44 1.02 4.04 7.07
CA SER A 44 2.25 4.40 7.77
C SER A 44 2.40 5.92 7.98
N VAL A 45 1.58 6.71 7.26
CA VAL A 45 1.64 8.18 7.30
C VAL A 45 1.08 8.71 8.61
N GLY A 46 1.88 9.50 9.30
CA GLY A 46 1.49 10.15 10.53
C GLY A 46 1.49 9.27 11.77
N THR A 47 2.13 8.10 11.74
CA THR A 47 2.20 7.19 12.90
C THR A 47 2.89 7.83 14.12
N GLY A 48 3.73 8.85 13.93
CA GLY A 48 4.31 9.62 15.03
C GLY A 48 3.29 10.36 15.90
N TYR A 49 2.05 10.52 15.40
CA TYR A 49 0.94 11.11 16.16
C TYR A 49 0.06 10.07 16.87
N TYR A 50 0.44 8.79 16.83
CA TYR A 50 -0.29 7.74 17.53
C TYR A 50 0.04 7.77 19.01
N GLU A 51 -0.98 7.91 19.85
CA GLU A 51 -0.87 7.85 21.31
C GLU A 51 -2.06 7.07 21.90
N ASN A 52 -1.78 6.04 22.67
CA ASN A 52 -2.80 5.27 23.40
C ASN A 52 -4.01 4.82 22.55
N GLY A 53 -3.76 4.37 21.30
CA GLY A 53 -4.81 3.88 20.40
C GLY A 53 -5.58 4.99 19.68
N LYS A 54 -5.14 6.24 19.74
CA LYS A 54 -5.81 7.38 19.12
C LYS A 54 -4.83 8.29 18.40
N TYR A 55 -5.35 9.05 17.46
CA TYR A 55 -4.63 10.18 16.90
C TYR A 55 -4.54 11.28 17.96
N ALA A 56 -3.32 11.57 18.38
CA ALA A 56 -3.05 12.69 19.27
C ALA A 56 -2.88 13.94 18.42
N ASN A 57 -3.85 14.84 18.48
CA ASN A 57 -3.75 16.17 17.85
C ASN A 57 -2.81 17.08 18.67
N LYS A 58 -1.61 16.58 18.93
CA LYS A 58 -0.56 17.37 19.57
C LYS A 58 0.35 17.92 18.49
N LEU A 59 0.43 19.23 18.44
CA LEU A 59 1.58 19.91 17.86
C LEU A 59 2.82 19.40 18.62
N ILE A 60 3.52 18.42 18.09
CA ILE A 60 4.76 17.93 18.69
C ILE A 60 5.75 19.08 18.60
N ASN A 61 6.06 19.70 19.73
CA ASN A 61 6.97 20.85 19.85
C ASN A 61 6.58 22.09 19.01
N ASN A 62 5.30 22.42 18.88
CA ASN A 62 4.81 23.55 18.08
C ASN A 62 5.24 23.53 16.60
N LYS A 63 5.68 22.38 16.06
CA LYS A 63 6.06 22.27 14.66
C LYS A 63 4.91 21.64 13.86
N PRO A 64 4.48 22.29 12.76
CA PRO A 64 3.48 21.75 11.87
C PRO A 64 4.06 20.58 11.03
N PHE A 65 3.22 19.96 10.23
CA PHE A 65 3.51 18.93 9.25
C PHE A 65 4.94 18.95 8.70
N GLY A 66 5.65 17.81 8.77
CA GLY A 66 7.01 17.67 8.26
C GLY A 66 8.12 17.68 9.32
N SER A 67 7.77 17.61 10.61
CA SER A 67 8.77 17.48 11.66
C SER A 67 9.33 16.04 11.76
N GLU A 68 10.51 15.91 12.37
CA GLU A 68 11.24 14.66 12.60
C GLU A 68 10.43 13.52 13.27
N ASN A 69 9.25 13.84 13.81
CA ASN A 69 8.37 12.92 14.52
C ASN A 69 7.13 12.49 13.72
N PHE A 70 7.08 12.76 12.42
CA PHE A 70 5.93 12.39 11.58
C PHE A 70 5.75 10.89 11.45
N TYR A 71 6.84 10.13 11.46
CA TYR A 71 6.85 8.68 11.41
C TYR A 71 7.41 8.07 12.70
N SER A 72 6.80 7.00 13.18
CA SER A 72 7.27 6.20 14.30
C SER A 72 7.07 4.70 14.03
N GLY A 73 8.18 3.97 13.92
CA GLY A 73 8.16 2.50 13.76
C GLY A 73 7.56 1.79 14.97
N ASN A 74 7.84 2.26 16.19
CA ASN A 74 7.24 1.70 17.41
C ASN A 74 5.71 1.88 17.42
N ALA A 75 5.22 3.04 16.97
CA ALA A 75 3.80 3.27 16.85
C ALA A 75 3.19 2.39 15.76
N LEU A 76 3.84 2.21 14.59
CA LEU A 76 3.40 1.30 13.56
C LEU A 76 3.27 -0.13 14.09
N LYS A 77 4.27 -0.63 14.82
CA LYS A 77 4.21 -1.95 15.48
C LYS A 77 3.03 -2.06 16.45
N ALA A 78 2.79 -1.03 17.25
CA ALA A 78 1.65 -1.01 18.17
C ALA A 78 0.30 -1.00 17.46
N ILE A 79 0.17 -0.23 16.35
CA ILE A 79 -1.04 -0.17 15.53
C ILE A 79 -1.32 -1.54 14.90
N VAL A 80 -0.31 -2.20 14.31
CA VAL A 80 -0.47 -3.55 13.74
C VAL A 80 -0.85 -4.56 14.82
N ALA A 81 -0.18 -4.53 15.98
CA ALA A 81 -0.51 -5.43 17.09
C ALA A 81 -1.95 -5.24 17.61
N ASN A 82 -2.44 -4.00 17.66
CA ASN A 82 -3.82 -3.72 18.06
C ASN A 82 -4.83 -4.16 16.99
N ALA A 83 -4.53 -3.99 15.71
CA ALA A 83 -5.36 -4.52 14.62
C ALA A 83 -5.45 -6.06 14.68
N ARG A 84 -4.34 -6.74 15.01
CA ARG A 84 -4.30 -8.20 15.23
C ARG A 84 -5.22 -8.65 16.35
N LYS A 85 -5.38 -7.89 17.43
CA LYS A 85 -6.35 -8.21 18.50
C LYS A 85 -7.80 -8.24 18.00
N ILE A 86 -8.09 -7.53 16.91
CA ILE A 86 -9.43 -7.44 16.29
C ILE A 86 -9.62 -8.58 15.28
N CYS A 87 -8.69 -8.77 14.36
CA CYS A 87 -8.84 -9.68 13.21
C CYS A 87 -8.11 -11.02 13.35
N GLY A 88 -7.33 -11.24 14.42
CA GLY A 88 -6.54 -12.47 14.57
C GLY A 88 -5.50 -12.62 13.46
N ASP A 89 -5.44 -13.82 12.87
CA ASP A 89 -4.47 -14.18 11.83
C ASP A 89 -4.88 -13.77 10.40
N LEU A 90 -6.00 -13.07 10.25
CA LEU A 90 -6.45 -12.59 8.94
C LEU A 90 -5.48 -11.56 8.35
N PRO A 91 -5.34 -11.48 7.01
CA PRO A 91 -4.35 -10.60 6.40
C PRO A 91 -4.54 -9.12 6.75
N ILE A 92 -3.43 -8.44 7.07
CA ILE A 92 -3.36 -7.00 7.24
C ILE A 92 -2.31 -6.44 6.28
N GLY A 93 -2.67 -5.36 5.59
CA GLY A 93 -1.77 -4.59 4.76
C GLY A 93 -1.21 -3.35 5.48
N VAL A 94 -0.05 -2.89 4.99
CA VAL A 94 0.50 -1.57 5.34
C VAL A 94 0.73 -0.78 4.06
N ASN A 95 0.18 0.43 4.00
CA ASN A 95 0.41 1.36 2.90
C ASN A 95 1.62 2.25 3.21
N ILE A 96 2.53 2.35 2.25
CA ILE A 96 3.79 3.10 2.36
C ILE A 96 3.92 4.08 1.20
N MET A 97 4.38 5.30 1.49
CA MET A 97 4.73 6.30 0.49
C MET A 97 6.20 6.16 0.09
N TYR A 98 6.44 5.85 -1.20
CA TYR A 98 7.80 5.73 -1.73
C TYR A 98 8.60 7.05 -1.66
N ALA A 99 7.95 8.19 -1.88
CA ALA A 99 8.57 9.51 -1.81
C ALA A 99 8.88 9.98 -0.37
N SER A 100 8.54 9.20 0.65
CA SER A 100 8.87 9.55 2.03
C SER A 100 10.37 9.39 2.31
N ASN A 101 10.94 10.32 3.08
CA ASN A 101 12.33 10.21 3.55
C ASN A 101 12.56 8.95 4.40
N ASP A 102 11.52 8.47 5.07
CA ASP A 102 11.56 7.27 5.94
C ASP A 102 11.20 5.98 5.19
N PHE A 103 11.07 6.00 3.86
CA PHE A 103 10.59 4.85 3.07
C PHE A 103 11.27 3.54 3.41
N GLN A 104 12.62 3.52 3.40
CA GLN A 104 13.42 2.31 3.66
C GLN A 104 13.11 1.73 5.04
N ARG A 105 13.17 2.59 6.04
CA ARG A 105 12.88 2.24 7.42
C ARG A 105 11.44 1.77 7.58
N THR A 106 10.48 2.48 6.97
CA THR A 106 9.07 2.14 7.04
C THR A 106 8.77 0.77 6.43
N ALA A 107 9.41 0.42 5.30
CA ALA A 107 9.25 -0.87 4.66
C ALA A 107 9.73 -2.00 5.59
N LYS A 108 10.89 -1.85 6.21
CA LYS A 108 11.43 -2.81 7.17
C LYS A 108 10.58 -2.91 8.43
N ASP A 109 10.23 -1.77 9.03
CA ASP A 109 9.40 -1.72 10.25
C ASP A 109 8.01 -2.34 10.03
N ALA A 110 7.42 -2.18 8.82
CA ALA A 110 6.15 -2.81 8.47
C ALA A 110 6.25 -4.34 8.44
N CYS A 111 7.31 -4.88 7.86
CA CYS A 111 7.57 -6.31 7.87
C CYS A 111 7.78 -6.84 9.30
N GLU A 112 8.62 -6.17 10.09
CA GLU A 112 8.90 -6.51 11.50
C GLU A 112 7.65 -6.39 12.39
N ALA A 113 6.73 -5.50 12.04
CA ALA A 113 5.43 -5.37 12.73
C ALA A 113 4.48 -6.54 12.43
N GLY A 114 4.77 -7.37 11.43
CA GLY A 114 3.93 -8.49 11.03
C GLY A 114 2.88 -8.14 9.97
N ALA A 115 3.14 -7.14 9.13
CA ALA A 115 2.32 -6.90 7.93
C ALA A 115 2.37 -8.12 7.00
N ASN A 116 1.22 -8.50 6.46
CA ASN A 116 1.13 -9.59 5.48
C ASN A 116 1.36 -9.07 4.05
N ILE A 117 0.93 -7.84 3.79
CA ILE A 117 0.97 -7.23 2.46
C ILE A 117 1.47 -5.80 2.59
N ILE A 118 2.44 -5.41 1.77
CA ILE A 118 2.86 -4.01 1.64
C ILE A 118 2.31 -3.46 0.34
N ILE A 119 1.57 -2.35 0.43
CA ILE A 119 1.08 -1.58 -0.71
C ILE A 119 1.89 -0.29 -0.79
N CYS A 120 2.61 -0.08 -1.88
CA CYS A 120 3.54 1.04 -1.99
C CYS A 120 3.28 1.88 -3.24
N GLY A 121 3.06 3.18 -3.03
CA GLY A 121 2.78 4.17 -4.05
C GLY A 121 3.45 5.51 -3.77
N ALA A 122 2.92 6.60 -4.33
CA ALA A 122 3.52 7.92 -4.31
C ALA A 122 4.95 7.91 -4.89
N GLY A 123 5.10 7.39 -6.10
CA GLY A 123 6.33 7.15 -6.84
C GLY A 123 6.48 5.68 -7.23
N LEU A 124 7.54 5.36 -7.99
CA LEU A 124 7.81 4.00 -8.45
C LEU A 124 8.73 3.27 -7.46
N PRO A 125 8.23 2.29 -6.67
CA PRO A 125 9.00 1.62 -5.62
C PRO A 125 9.97 0.57 -6.19
N THR A 126 10.92 1.02 -7.03
CA THR A 126 11.81 0.15 -7.80
C THR A 126 12.79 -0.66 -6.95
N ASN A 127 12.97 -0.30 -5.69
CA ASN A 127 13.86 -0.97 -4.73
C ASN A 127 13.14 -1.49 -3.46
N LEU A 128 11.82 -1.56 -3.47
CA LEU A 128 11.07 -2.11 -2.33
C LEU A 128 11.52 -3.53 -1.93
N PRO A 129 11.79 -4.48 -2.88
CA PRO A 129 12.26 -5.82 -2.52
C PRO A 129 13.59 -5.85 -1.78
N GLU A 130 14.44 -4.82 -1.92
CA GLU A 130 15.72 -4.72 -1.21
C GLU A 130 15.52 -4.64 0.30
N PHE A 131 14.54 -3.85 0.74
CA PHE A 131 14.27 -3.60 2.16
C PHE A 131 13.35 -4.63 2.81
N THR A 132 12.79 -5.54 2.00
CA THR A 132 11.89 -6.60 2.45
C THR A 132 12.45 -7.99 2.20
N ALA A 133 13.73 -8.09 1.80
CA ALA A 133 14.35 -9.35 1.37
C ALA A 133 14.33 -10.45 2.46
N ASP A 134 14.50 -10.07 3.72
CA ASP A 134 14.50 -10.99 4.86
C ASP A 134 13.08 -11.50 5.22
N PHE A 135 12.04 -10.97 4.56
CA PHE A 135 10.64 -11.26 4.84
C PHE A 135 9.92 -11.83 3.61
N SER A 136 10.37 -13.00 3.14
CA SER A 136 9.87 -13.65 1.92
C SER A 136 8.35 -13.91 1.93
N ASP A 137 7.77 -13.99 3.11
CA ASP A 137 6.34 -14.22 3.32
C ASP A 137 5.47 -12.98 3.09
N VAL A 138 6.07 -11.79 3.09
CA VAL A 138 5.33 -10.54 2.88
C VAL A 138 5.08 -10.33 1.39
N ALA A 139 3.81 -10.18 1.03
CA ALA A 139 3.40 -9.88 -0.34
C ALA A 139 3.63 -8.39 -0.66
N LEU A 140 4.10 -8.10 -1.86
CA LEU A 140 4.44 -6.76 -2.31
C LEU A 140 3.52 -6.32 -3.46
N MET A 141 2.82 -5.23 -3.27
CA MET A 141 1.89 -4.65 -4.24
C MET A 141 2.28 -3.19 -4.56
N PRO A 142 2.92 -2.93 -5.69
CA PRO A 142 3.13 -1.56 -6.13
C PRO A 142 1.82 -0.92 -6.62
N ILE A 143 1.70 0.40 -6.41
CA ILE A 143 0.67 1.22 -7.05
C ILE A 143 1.26 1.82 -8.32
N VAL A 144 0.55 1.70 -9.43
CA VAL A 144 0.96 2.19 -10.74
C VAL A 144 -0.16 2.96 -11.41
N SER A 145 0.18 3.93 -12.26
CA SER A 145 -0.76 4.72 -13.06
C SER A 145 -0.76 4.34 -14.54
N SER A 146 0.04 3.36 -14.95
CA SER A 146 0.14 2.93 -16.35
C SER A 146 0.83 1.57 -16.51
N ALA A 147 0.62 0.92 -17.66
CA ALA A 147 1.34 -0.28 -18.07
C ALA A 147 2.87 -0.04 -18.15
N LYS A 148 3.28 1.15 -18.60
CA LYS A 148 4.71 1.53 -18.62
C LYS A 148 5.33 1.55 -17.22
N ALA A 149 4.61 2.08 -16.24
CA ALA A 149 5.07 2.10 -14.84
C ALA A 149 5.22 0.67 -14.31
N LEU A 150 4.24 -0.20 -14.55
CA LEU A 150 4.31 -1.61 -14.17
C LEU A 150 5.52 -2.32 -14.81
N ARG A 151 5.73 -2.13 -16.11
CA ARG A 151 6.88 -2.70 -16.85
C ARG A 151 8.21 -2.33 -16.21
N ILE A 152 8.38 -1.05 -15.84
CA ILE A 152 9.60 -0.58 -15.18
C ILE A 152 9.82 -1.30 -13.86
N ILE A 153 8.78 -1.43 -13.04
CA ILE A 153 8.85 -2.12 -11.76
C ILE A 153 9.19 -3.60 -11.95
N CYS A 154 8.43 -4.32 -12.78
CA CYS A 154 8.64 -5.75 -13.02
C CYS A 154 10.05 -6.03 -13.54
N ARG A 155 10.50 -5.26 -14.54
CA ARG A 155 11.85 -5.38 -15.08
C ARG A 155 12.92 -5.14 -14.01
N ARG A 156 12.77 -4.08 -13.22
CA ARG A 156 13.75 -3.71 -12.19
C ARG A 156 13.80 -4.77 -11.09
N TRP A 157 12.62 -5.19 -10.60
CA TRP A 157 12.53 -6.18 -9.54
C TRP A 157 13.08 -7.54 -9.99
N THR A 158 12.71 -8.02 -11.18
CA THR A 158 13.23 -9.28 -11.72
C THR A 158 14.74 -9.24 -11.90
N THR A 159 15.26 -8.16 -12.51
CA THR A 159 16.69 -8.07 -12.85
C THR A 159 17.59 -7.96 -11.62
N ARG A 160 17.13 -7.24 -10.58
CA ARG A 160 17.98 -6.94 -9.42
C ARG A 160 17.72 -7.85 -8.22
N TYR A 161 16.48 -8.28 -8.04
CA TYR A 161 16.05 -8.93 -6.81
C TYR A 161 15.44 -10.32 -7.06
N ASN A 162 15.39 -10.77 -8.32
CA ASN A 162 14.73 -12.03 -8.72
C ASN A 162 13.30 -12.13 -8.12
N ARG A 163 12.54 -11.05 -8.17
CA ARG A 163 11.21 -10.93 -7.58
C ARG A 163 10.23 -10.32 -8.59
N LEU A 164 8.96 -10.77 -8.52
CA LEU A 164 7.82 -10.12 -9.17
C LEU A 164 6.84 -9.59 -8.12
N PRO A 165 5.98 -8.63 -8.48
CA PRO A 165 4.85 -8.25 -7.62
C PRO A 165 3.93 -9.44 -7.33
N ASP A 166 3.35 -9.47 -6.13
CA ASP A 166 2.32 -10.44 -5.75
C ASP A 166 0.90 -9.97 -6.14
N GLY A 167 0.79 -8.75 -6.57
CA GLY A 167 -0.38 -8.07 -7.07
C GLY A 167 -0.02 -6.65 -7.46
N VAL A 168 -0.91 -5.96 -8.14
CA VAL A 168 -0.71 -4.55 -8.51
C VAL A 168 -1.99 -3.76 -8.27
N VAL A 169 -1.84 -2.53 -7.80
CA VAL A 169 -2.93 -1.57 -7.70
C VAL A 169 -2.79 -0.57 -8.83
N LEU A 170 -3.81 -0.46 -9.69
CA LEU A 170 -3.88 0.56 -10.73
C LEU A 170 -4.64 1.77 -10.20
N GLU A 171 -3.96 2.89 -10.17
CA GLU A 171 -4.52 4.18 -9.83
C GLU A 171 -5.06 4.87 -11.09
N GLY A 172 -6.28 5.40 -11.02
CA GLY A 172 -6.86 6.23 -12.07
C GLY A 172 -6.72 7.73 -11.77
N PRO A 173 -6.96 8.60 -12.75
CA PRO A 173 -6.79 10.06 -12.61
C PRO A 173 -7.79 10.71 -11.64
N LEU A 174 -8.86 10.00 -11.29
CA LEU A 174 -9.88 10.46 -10.34
C LEU A 174 -9.68 9.92 -8.93
N SER A 175 -8.58 9.21 -8.67
CA SER A 175 -8.24 8.75 -7.33
C SER A 175 -7.81 9.92 -6.43
N GLY A 176 -7.95 9.75 -5.12
CA GLY A 176 -7.51 10.75 -4.14
C GLY A 176 -6.04 10.55 -3.75
N GLY A 177 -5.40 11.62 -3.29
CA GLY A 177 -4.04 11.60 -2.78
C GLY A 177 -2.97 11.96 -3.82
N HIS A 178 -1.77 11.38 -3.67
CA HIS A 178 -0.66 11.61 -4.61
C HIS A 178 -0.91 10.80 -5.89
N GLN A 179 -0.98 11.48 -7.02
CA GLN A 179 -1.30 10.89 -8.32
C GLN A 179 -0.11 10.87 -9.26
N GLY A 180 -0.03 9.84 -10.10
CA GLY A 180 0.95 9.72 -11.17
C GLY A 180 0.52 10.36 -12.50
N PHE A 181 -0.41 11.34 -12.48
CA PHE A 181 -0.97 12.01 -13.66
C PHE A 181 -0.69 13.51 -13.62
N THR A 182 -0.52 14.13 -14.80
CA THR A 182 -0.56 15.59 -14.92
C THR A 182 -2.02 16.08 -14.91
N TYR A 183 -2.22 17.37 -14.73
CA TYR A 183 -3.56 17.97 -14.77
C TYR A 183 -4.28 17.70 -16.10
N GLU A 184 -3.55 17.82 -17.21
CA GLU A 184 -4.07 17.56 -18.56
C GLU A 184 -4.51 16.09 -18.72
N GLN A 185 -3.72 15.16 -18.18
CA GLN A 185 -4.03 13.73 -18.17
C GLN A 185 -5.27 13.40 -17.36
N CYS A 186 -5.53 14.16 -16.28
CA CYS A 186 -6.76 13.97 -15.49
C CYS A 186 -8.01 14.32 -16.27
N LEU A 187 -7.91 15.21 -17.27
CA LEU A 187 -9.02 15.63 -18.11
C LEU A 187 -9.15 14.82 -19.42
N ASP A 188 -8.13 14.02 -19.77
CA ASP A 188 -8.08 13.25 -20.99
C ASP A 188 -8.77 11.87 -20.80
N PRO A 189 -9.85 11.57 -21.59
CA PRO A 189 -10.54 10.28 -21.52
C PRO A 189 -9.62 9.06 -21.71
N ASN A 190 -8.49 9.19 -22.41
CA ASN A 190 -7.56 8.10 -22.63
C ASN A 190 -6.90 7.60 -21.34
N TYR A 191 -6.88 8.39 -20.30
CA TYR A 191 -6.33 8.04 -18.99
C TYR A 191 -7.38 7.53 -17.98
N GLN A 192 -8.65 7.42 -18.39
CA GLN A 192 -9.67 6.83 -17.52
C GLN A 192 -9.41 5.33 -17.31
N LEU A 193 -9.87 4.80 -16.16
CA LEU A 193 -9.61 3.41 -15.76
C LEU A 193 -10.06 2.39 -16.81
N GLU A 194 -11.16 2.64 -17.50
CA GLU A 194 -11.69 1.80 -18.56
C GLU A 194 -10.67 1.57 -19.69
N ASN A 195 -9.82 2.56 -19.96
CA ASN A 195 -8.79 2.51 -20.99
C ASN A 195 -7.44 2.00 -20.42
N LEU A 196 -7.15 2.26 -19.14
CA LEU A 196 -5.91 1.83 -18.50
C LEU A 196 -5.93 0.35 -18.09
N ILE A 197 -7.07 -0.16 -17.60
CA ILE A 197 -7.21 -1.55 -17.14
C ILE A 197 -6.82 -2.57 -18.21
N PRO A 198 -7.31 -2.50 -19.46
CA PRO A 198 -6.89 -3.45 -20.51
C PRO A 198 -5.40 -3.43 -20.78
N GLN A 199 -4.79 -2.23 -20.82
CA GLN A 199 -3.36 -2.07 -21.06
C GLN A 199 -2.51 -2.70 -19.95
N VAL A 200 -2.89 -2.47 -18.69
CA VAL A 200 -2.17 -3.04 -17.55
C VAL A 200 -2.38 -4.56 -17.46
N LYS A 201 -3.57 -5.06 -17.77
CA LYS A 201 -3.81 -6.51 -17.86
C LYS A 201 -2.95 -7.19 -18.92
N GLU A 202 -2.79 -6.56 -20.08
CA GLU A 202 -1.93 -7.11 -21.13
C GLU A 202 -0.45 -7.09 -20.72
N GLU A 203 -0.02 -6.05 -20.00
CA GLU A 203 1.33 -5.98 -19.46
C GLU A 203 1.58 -7.08 -18.41
N ILE A 204 0.61 -7.34 -17.50
CA ILE A 204 0.72 -8.40 -16.49
C ILE A 204 1.00 -9.76 -17.14
N LYS A 205 0.31 -10.10 -18.22
CA LYS A 205 0.49 -11.39 -18.92
C LYS A 205 1.92 -11.66 -19.38
N GLN A 206 2.72 -10.62 -19.59
CA GLN A 206 4.12 -10.75 -19.98
C GLN A 206 5.04 -11.15 -18.81
N TRP A 207 4.57 -10.95 -17.57
CA TRP A 207 5.37 -11.16 -16.37
C TRP A 207 4.88 -12.33 -15.50
N GLY A 208 3.60 -12.67 -15.58
CA GLY A 208 3.02 -13.73 -14.78
C GLY A 208 1.51 -13.62 -14.64
N ASP A 209 0.97 -14.22 -13.59
CA ASP A 209 -0.46 -14.19 -13.26
C ASP A 209 -0.64 -13.69 -11.82
N PHE A 210 -0.60 -12.38 -11.64
CA PHE A 210 -0.89 -11.74 -10.36
C PHE A 210 -2.08 -10.79 -10.48
N PRO A 211 -2.87 -10.61 -9.40
CA PRO A 211 -4.11 -9.86 -9.44
C PRO A 211 -3.88 -8.38 -9.71
N LEU A 212 -4.80 -7.82 -10.50
CA LEU A 212 -4.97 -6.39 -10.71
C LEU A 212 -6.15 -5.89 -9.89
N LEU A 213 -5.90 -4.94 -9.01
CA LEU A 213 -6.91 -4.19 -8.28
C LEU A 213 -6.86 -2.72 -8.71
N SER A 214 -8.01 -2.07 -8.73
CA SER A 214 -8.06 -0.66 -9.10
C SER A 214 -8.47 0.22 -7.92
N LEU A 215 -7.85 1.37 -7.79
CA LEU A 215 -8.35 2.45 -6.95
C LEU A 215 -9.52 3.09 -7.69
N ILE A 216 -10.71 2.88 -7.15
CA ILE A 216 -11.95 3.40 -7.71
C ILE A 216 -12.24 4.73 -7.04
N HIS A 217 -12.51 5.74 -7.86
CA HIS A 217 -13.17 6.95 -7.42
C HIS A 217 -14.64 6.64 -7.14
N ILE A 218 -15.10 7.04 -5.99
CA ILE A 218 -16.52 7.00 -5.62
C ILE A 218 -17.16 8.33 -5.95
#